data_ef9b66f781085ab5c70f0e918d6bb9d6
#
_entry.id   ef9b66f781085ab5c70f0e918d6bb9d6
#
_cell.length_a   1.000
_cell.length_b   1.000
_cell.length_c   1.000
_cell.angle_alpha   90.00
_cell.angle_beta   90.00
_cell.angle_gamma   90.00
#
_symmetry.space_group_name_H-M   'P 1'
#
loop_
_entity.id
_entity.type
_entity.pdbx_description
1 polymer ?
#
loop_
_entity_poly.entity_id
_entity_poly.type
_entity_poly.pdbx_seq_one_letter_code
_entity_poly.pdbx_strand_id
1 'polypeptide(L)'
;DEIRSRGLGDVYKRQDVTIITRLANDDFGSMAMQTWENANVKGAIKYSENSYTGAAFIFIDDATGDNAIIIAPGAASEISVKDIQDNSEIISSTDVFLTQLEQPIDVALEGLKVAKKNNKITILNPAPAANLPKEVFGLCDFITPNETETEALTGLPVRNEKEAETAAKFLFDLGVKTPVITMGEQGAYLHGHGLVPAFKVGNVVETTGAGDAFNGGLAVALSEGKSPAKAVEFGCATASISVTRAGTAPSMPSRQEVEKVLRM
;
A
#
# COMPACT_ATOMS: atom_id res chain seq x y z
N ASP A 1 0.74 7.94 10.53
CA ASP A 1 -0.57 7.90 9.85
C ASP A 1 -0.64 6.94 8.66
N GLU A 2 0.44 6.71 7.92
CA GLU A 2 0.41 5.80 6.76
C GLU A 2 0.13 4.33 7.14
N ILE A 3 0.70 3.83 8.23
CA ILE A 3 0.42 2.46 8.72
C ILE A 3 -1.07 2.30 9.07
N ARG A 4 -1.75 3.38 9.48
CA ARG A 4 -3.18 3.37 9.81
C ARG A 4 -4.08 3.29 8.58
N SER A 5 -3.71 3.94 7.48
CA SER A 5 -4.58 4.04 6.31
C SER A 5 -4.70 2.72 5.54
N ARG A 6 -3.66 1.93 5.48
CA ARG A 6 -3.58 0.71 4.65
C ARG A 6 -4.54 -0.38 5.13
N GLY A 7 -4.44 -0.79 6.40
CA GLY A 7 -5.36 -1.77 6.96
C GLY A 7 -6.81 -1.30 6.98
N LEU A 8 -7.06 0.00 7.20
CA LEU A 8 -8.41 0.56 7.18
C LEU A 8 -9.05 0.51 5.80
N GLY A 9 -8.29 0.77 4.74
CA GLY A 9 -8.79 0.65 3.37
C GLY A 9 -9.34 -0.74 3.07
N ASP A 10 -8.72 -1.79 3.61
CA ASP A 10 -9.14 -3.17 3.42
C ASP A 10 -10.41 -3.51 4.22
N VAL A 11 -10.49 -3.11 5.49
CA VAL A 11 -11.62 -3.45 6.38
C VAL A 11 -12.93 -2.80 5.94
N TYR A 12 -12.91 -1.55 5.52
CA TYR A 12 -14.11 -0.90 4.99
C TYR A 12 -14.72 -1.63 3.80
N LYS A 13 -14.01 -2.58 3.23
CA LYS A 13 -14.45 -3.45 2.14
C LYS A 13 -14.89 -4.86 2.59
N ARG A 14 -15.03 -5.11 3.92
CA ARG A 14 -15.45 -6.36 4.55
C ARG A 14 -14.44 -7.51 4.40
N GLN A 15 -13.17 -7.20 4.49
CA GLN A 15 -12.11 -8.22 4.55
C GLN A 15 -11.65 -8.46 5.99
N ASP A 16 -11.15 -9.66 6.28
CA ASP A 16 -10.39 -9.93 7.50
C ASP A 16 -8.96 -9.42 7.31
N VAL A 17 -8.63 -8.32 7.97
CA VAL A 17 -7.30 -7.69 7.88
C VAL A 17 -6.54 -7.90 9.17
N THR A 18 -5.28 -8.30 9.04
CA THR A 18 -4.34 -8.36 10.15
C THR A 18 -3.10 -7.53 9.82
N ILE A 19 -2.73 -6.63 10.72
CA ILE A 19 -1.51 -5.85 10.64
C ILE A 19 -0.44 -6.46 11.56
N ILE A 20 0.75 -6.70 11.01
CA ILE A 20 1.93 -7.14 11.75
C ILE A 20 2.84 -5.91 11.87
N THR A 21 3.06 -5.43 13.10
CA THR A 21 3.88 -4.23 13.35
C THR A 21 4.36 -4.16 14.79
N ARG A 22 5.15 -3.12 15.09
CA ARG A 22 5.51 -2.77 16.46
C ARG A 22 4.96 -1.41 16.85
N LEU A 23 4.51 -1.30 18.08
CA LEU A 23 4.10 -0.06 18.74
C LEU A 23 4.89 0.10 20.06
N ALA A 24 4.79 1.26 20.66
CA ALA A 24 5.15 1.46 22.06
C ALA A 24 3.88 1.52 22.92
N ASN A 25 4.07 1.40 24.24
CA ASN A 25 2.99 1.57 25.19
C ASN A 25 2.85 3.05 25.55
N ASP A 26 2.39 3.84 24.60
CA ASP A 26 2.21 5.29 24.68
C ASP A 26 0.86 5.73 24.09
N ASP A 27 0.59 7.04 24.12
CA ASP A 27 -0.66 7.61 23.66
C ASP A 27 -0.89 7.38 22.14
N PHE A 28 0.17 7.44 21.34
CA PHE A 28 0.09 7.15 19.90
C PHE A 28 -0.17 5.67 19.62
N GLY A 29 0.44 4.77 20.39
CA GLY A 29 0.15 3.33 20.33
C GLY A 29 -1.29 3.03 20.69
N SER A 30 -1.79 3.63 21.77
CA SER A 30 -3.20 3.51 22.19
C SER A 30 -4.15 4.03 21.12
N MET A 31 -3.85 5.18 20.50
CA MET A 31 -4.63 5.76 19.41
C MET A 31 -4.63 4.86 18.15
N ALA A 32 -3.49 4.25 17.83
CA ALA A 32 -3.38 3.31 16.71
C ALA A 32 -4.28 2.09 16.95
N MET A 33 -4.16 1.47 18.13
CA MET A 33 -4.98 0.32 18.52
C MET A 33 -6.48 0.63 18.47
N GLN A 34 -6.92 1.76 19.05
CA GLN A 34 -8.32 2.18 19.01
C GLN A 34 -8.82 2.39 17.55
N THR A 35 -7.99 2.96 16.69
CA THR A 35 -8.32 3.18 15.27
C THR A 35 -8.52 1.85 14.55
N TRP A 36 -7.64 0.87 14.78
CA TRP A 36 -7.75 -0.46 14.19
C TRP A 36 -8.93 -1.25 14.74
N GLU A 37 -9.17 -1.17 16.05
CA GLU A 37 -10.34 -1.81 16.67
C GLU A 37 -11.65 -1.28 16.08
N ASN A 38 -11.79 0.04 15.97
CA ASN A 38 -12.97 0.67 15.35
C ASN A 38 -13.16 0.25 13.89
N ALA A 39 -12.08 -0.08 13.19
CA ALA A 39 -12.08 -0.53 11.81
C ALA A 39 -12.10 -2.07 11.67
N ASN A 40 -12.19 -2.83 12.76
CA ASN A 40 -12.08 -4.30 12.81
C ASN A 40 -10.77 -4.85 12.20
N VAL A 41 -9.67 -4.10 12.25
CA VAL A 41 -8.34 -4.59 11.90
C VAL A 41 -7.75 -5.32 13.09
N LYS A 42 -7.31 -6.56 12.89
CA LYS A 42 -6.62 -7.35 13.91
C LYS A 42 -5.16 -6.93 13.98
N GLY A 43 -4.62 -6.75 15.18
CA GLY A 43 -3.22 -6.42 15.41
C GLY A 43 -2.43 -7.64 15.86
N ALA A 44 -1.41 -8.05 15.09
CA ALA A 44 -0.33 -8.91 15.56
C ALA A 44 0.82 -7.99 16.01
N ILE A 45 0.66 -7.42 17.20
CA ILE A 45 1.49 -6.32 17.70
C ILE A 45 2.53 -6.83 18.69
N LYS A 46 3.78 -6.40 18.48
CA LYS A 46 4.83 -6.50 19.47
C LYS A 46 5.15 -5.12 20.01
N TYR A 47 5.13 -4.98 21.33
CA TYR A 47 5.43 -3.71 21.97
C TYR A 47 6.94 -3.53 22.11
N SER A 48 7.44 -2.33 21.80
CA SER A 48 8.81 -1.91 22.08
C SER A 48 8.91 -1.44 23.53
N GLU A 49 9.98 -1.83 24.22
CA GLU A 49 10.31 -1.36 25.57
C GLU A 49 11.23 -0.12 25.55
N ASN A 50 11.87 0.15 24.40
CA ASN A 50 12.96 1.14 24.31
C ASN A 50 12.67 2.27 23.32
N SER A 51 11.51 2.30 22.68
CA SER A 51 11.16 3.29 21.66
C SER A 51 9.75 3.82 21.89
N TYR A 52 9.38 4.81 21.10
CA TYR A 52 8.05 5.41 21.03
C TYR A 52 7.30 4.88 19.79
N THR A 53 5.99 5.00 19.78
CA THR A 53 5.20 4.68 18.58
C THR A 53 5.51 5.67 17.47
N GLY A 54 5.85 5.17 16.29
CA GLY A 54 6.20 5.99 15.13
C GLY A 54 5.09 6.98 14.77
N ALA A 55 5.49 8.17 14.33
CA ALA A 55 4.60 9.24 13.91
C ALA A 55 5.14 9.96 12.69
N ALA A 56 4.24 10.47 11.86
CA ALA A 56 4.58 11.37 10.77
C ALA A 56 3.95 12.74 11.03
N PHE A 57 4.74 13.80 10.81
CA PHE A 57 4.30 15.18 10.86
C PHE A 57 4.20 15.71 9.44
N ILE A 58 2.99 16.08 9.02
CA ILE A 58 2.72 16.58 7.68
C ILE A 58 2.55 18.09 7.77
N PHE A 59 3.42 18.82 7.06
CA PHE A 59 3.33 20.26 6.91
C PHE A 59 2.70 20.54 5.55
N ILE A 60 1.66 21.35 5.52
CA ILE A 60 0.99 21.76 4.30
C ILE A 60 1.20 23.26 4.13
N ASP A 61 1.68 23.70 2.97
CA ASP A 61 1.73 25.10 2.60
C ASP A 61 0.35 25.53 2.12
N ASP A 62 -0.30 26.39 2.89
CA ASP A 62 -1.66 26.88 2.61
C ASP A 62 -1.76 27.67 1.29
N ALA A 63 -0.64 28.19 0.78
CA ALA A 63 -0.64 29.00 -0.44
C ALA A 63 -0.48 28.15 -1.71
N THR A 64 0.29 27.07 -1.64
CA THR A 64 0.62 26.23 -2.80
C THR A 64 -0.07 24.86 -2.76
N GLY A 65 -0.47 24.39 -1.57
CA GLY A 65 -0.95 23.04 -1.35
C GLY A 65 0.18 21.99 -1.30
N ASP A 66 1.44 22.41 -1.40
CA ASP A 66 2.58 21.52 -1.26
C ASP A 66 2.68 20.98 0.15
N ASN A 67 3.15 19.75 0.29
CA ASN A 67 3.39 19.15 1.59
C ASN A 67 4.85 18.75 1.79
N ALA A 68 5.26 18.74 3.05
CA ALA A 68 6.52 18.16 3.50
C ALA A 68 6.24 17.24 4.68
N ILE A 69 6.80 16.02 4.65
CA ILE A 69 6.56 14.99 5.65
C ILE A 69 7.84 14.74 6.43
N ILE A 70 7.78 14.87 7.75
CA ILE A 70 8.86 14.45 8.67
C ILE A 70 8.41 13.14 9.32
N ILE A 71 9.15 12.08 9.05
CA ILE A 71 8.88 10.75 9.60
C ILE A 71 9.75 10.49 10.81
N ALA A 72 9.13 10.13 11.93
CA ALA A 72 9.78 9.62 13.13
C ALA A 72 9.36 8.14 13.30
N PRO A 73 10.15 7.17 12.79
CA PRO A 73 9.68 5.79 12.62
C PRO A 73 9.45 5.04 13.93
N GLY A 74 10.15 5.42 15.01
CA GLY A 74 9.96 4.84 16.34
C GLY A 74 10.01 3.31 16.34
N ALA A 75 9.12 2.68 17.10
CA ALA A 75 9.04 1.23 17.25
C ALA A 75 8.81 0.47 15.93
N ALA A 76 8.22 1.10 14.92
CA ALA A 76 8.03 0.47 13.62
C ALA A 76 9.36 0.13 12.93
N SER A 77 10.42 0.91 13.18
CA SER A 77 11.77 0.61 12.65
C SER A 77 12.47 -0.55 13.36
N GLU A 78 11.98 -0.98 14.52
CA GLU A 78 12.52 -2.11 15.27
C GLU A 78 11.92 -3.46 14.82
N ILE A 79 10.93 -3.47 13.93
CA ILE A 79 10.39 -4.72 13.39
C ILE A 79 11.51 -5.54 12.77
N SER A 80 11.51 -6.84 12.99
CA SER A 80 12.60 -7.74 12.62
C SER A 80 12.10 -8.94 11.83
N VAL A 81 13.03 -9.59 11.14
CA VAL A 81 12.79 -10.89 10.48
C VAL A 81 12.14 -11.90 11.42
N LYS A 82 12.56 -11.89 12.70
CA LYS A 82 11.97 -12.78 13.71
C LYS A 82 10.48 -12.48 13.94
N ASP A 83 10.06 -11.23 13.90
CA ASP A 83 8.64 -10.88 14.08
C ASP A 83 7.79 -11.43 12.92
N ILE A 84 8.34 -11.46 11.71
CA ILE A 84 7.69 -12.08 10.56
C ILE A 84 7.61 -13.60 10.71
N GLN A 85 8.71 -14.23 11.15
CA GLN A 85 8.76 -15.68 11.36
C GLN A 85 7.80 -16.13 12.45
N ASP A 86 7.73 -15.39 13.56
CA ASP A 86 6.81 -15.66 14.67
C ASP A 86 5.33 -15.53 14.25
N ASN A 87 5.05 -14.74 13.19
CA ASN A 87 3.71 -14.54 12.62
C ASN A 87 3.50 -15.27 11.27
N SER A 88 4.36 -16.23 10.93
CA SER A 88 4.29 -16.95 9.66
C SER A 88 2.98 -17.71 9.43
N GLU A 89 2.35 -18.20 10.49
CA GLU A 89 1.02 -18.83 10.43
C GLU A 89 -0.07 -17.85 9.99
N ILE A 90 -0.02 -16.62 10.48
CA ILE A 90 -0.94 -15.55 10.06
C ILE A 90 -0.76 -15.30 8.57
N ILE A 91 0.47 -15.08 8.11
CA ILE A 91 0.77 -14.84 6.68
C ILE A 91 0.31 -16.03 5.83
N SER A 92 0.54 -17.26 6.28
CA SER A 92 0.16 -18.46 5.53
C SER A 92 -1.35 -18.69 5.47
N SER A 93 -2.13 -18.06 6.35
CA SER A 93 -3.60 -18.17 6.37
C SER A 93 -4.33 -17.11 5.54
N THR A 94 -3.63 -16.06 5.07
CA THR A 94 -4.23 -14.98 4.26
C THR A 94 -4.36 -15.37 2.79
N ASP A 95 -5.14 -14.62 2.02
CA ASP A 95 -5.18 -14.70 0.56
C ASP A 95 -4.12 -13.80 -0.08
N VAL A 96 -3.88 -12.63 0.54
CA VAL A 96 -2.98 -11.60 0.04
C VAL A 96 -2.05 -11.13 1.16
N PHE A 97 -0.78 -11.00 0.86
CA PHE A 97 0.23 -10.35 1.68
C PHE A 97 0.67 -9.06 1.00
N LEU A 98 0.48 -7.94 1.70
CA LEU A 98 0.88 -6.60 1.24
C LEU A 98 1.96 -6.04 2.16
N THR A 99 3.02 -5.51 1.59
CA THR A 99 4.09 -4.83 2.33
C THR A 99 4.62 -3.61 1.58
N GLN A 100 5.31 -2.74 2.29
CA GLN A 100 5.96 -1.53 1.78
C GLN A 100 7.45 -1.53 2.15
N LEU A 101 8.12 -0.36 2.06
CA LEU A 101 9.53 -0.19 2.41
C LEU A 101 9.77 0.81 3.54
N GLU A 102 8.78 1.04 4.39
CA GLU A 102 8.91 1.88 5.59
C GLU A 102 9.50 1.13 6.80
N GLN A 103 9.61 -0.17 6.70
CA GLN A 103 10.33 -1.06 7.61
C GLN A 103 11.65 -1.49 6.97
N PRO A 104 12.56 -2.15 7.73
CA PRO A 104 13.79 -2.70 7.16
C PRO A 104 13.51 -3.63 5.97
N ILE A 105 14.33 -3.51 4.91
CA ILE A 105 14.11 -4.23 3.64
C ILE A 105 14.15 -5.76 3.82
N ASP A 106 14.98 -6.27 4.72
CA ASP A 106 15.05 -7.69 5.05
C ASP A 106 13.76 -8.22 5.66
N VAL A 107 13.03 -7.39 6.39
CA VAL A 107 11.70 -7.72 6.95
C VAL A 107 10.66 -7.85 5.83
N ALA A 108 10.62 -6.88 4.92
CA ALA A 108 9.73 -6.95 3.76
C ALA A 108 10.04 -8.18 2.89
N LEU A 109 11.34 -8.44 2.66
CA LEU A 109 11.82 -9.60 1.90
C LEU A 109 11.41 -10.91 2.57
N GLU A 110 11.56 -11.05 3.88
CA GLU A 110 11.14 -12.26 4.61
C GLU A 110 9.63 -12.47 4.52
N GLY A 111 8.83 -11.42 4.68
CA GLY A 111 7.38 -11.49 4.54
C GLY A 111 6.95 -11.98 3.15
N LEU A 112 7.55 -11.42 2.10
CA LEU A 112 7.33 -11.87 0.71
C LEU A 112 7.74 -13.33 0.52
N LYS A 113 8.88 -13.78 1.08
CA LYS A 113 9.33 -15.19 1.02
C LYS A 113 8.34 -16.12 1.70
N VAL A 114 7.89 -15.78 2.91
CA VAL A 114 6.90 -16.59 3.65
C VAL A 114 5.59 -16.67 2.88
N ALA A 115 5.07 -15.56 2.37
CA ALA A 115 3.84 -15.53 1.59
C ALA A 115 3.96 -16.35 0.29
N LYS A 116 5.04 -16.16 -0.45
CA LYS A 116 5.29 -16.89 -1.71
C LYS A 116 5.43 -18.39 -1.51
N LYS A 117 6.16 -18.81 -0.46
CA LYS A 117 6.29 -20.23 -0.08
C LYS A 117 4.95 -20.89 0.20
N ASN A 118 3.97 -20.12 0.68
CA ASN A 118 2.61 -20.59 0.99
C ASN A 118 1.60 -20.30 -0.13
N ASN A 119 2.06 -19.99 -1.34
CA ASN A 119 1.23 -19.72 -2.52
C ASN A 119 0.22 -18.57 -2.31
N LYS A 120 0.61 -17.55 -1.55
CA LYS A 120 -0.20 -16.36 -1.34
C LYS A 120 0.11 -15.30 -2.39
N ILE A 121 -0.88 -14.49 -2.73
CA ILE A 121 -0.68 -13.33 -3.60
C ILE A 121 0.19 -12.31 -2.85
N THR A 122 1.26 -11.86 -3.49
CA THR A 122 2.20 -10.91 -2.91
C THR A 122 2.10 -9.56 -3.60
N ILE A 123 1.95 -8.50 -2.82
CA ILE A 123 1.95 -7.11 -3.30
C ILE A 123 3.07 -6.37 -2.59
N LEU A 124 3.96 -5.75 -3.34
CA LEU A 124 4.94 -4.78 -2.84
C LEU A 124 4.55 -3.39 -3.33
N ASN A 125 4.25 -2.49 -2.40
CA ASN A 125 4.27 -1.07 -2.67
C ASN A 125 5.65 -0.52 -2.30
N PRO A 126 6.52 -0.18 -3.28
CA PRO A 126 7.91 0.16 -3.02
C PRO A 126 8.07 1.62 -2.56
N ALA A 127 7.29 2.02 -1.58
CA ALA A 127 7.25 3.34 -0.96
C ALA A 127 7.84 3.30 0.46
N PRO A 128 8.77 4.20 0.80
CA PRO A 128 9.53 5.05 -0.11
C PRO A 128 10.51 4.26 -0.99
N ALA A 129 10.88 4.83 -2.14
CA ALA A 129 11.80 4.16 -3.05
C ALA A 129 13.15 3.84 -2.36
N ALA A 130 13.62 2.61 -2.54
CA ALA A 130 14.87 2.12 -1.98
C ALA A 130 15.59 1.19 -2.96
N ASN A 131 16.89 0.99 -2.75
CA ASN A 131 17.66 0.01 -3.51
C ASN A 131 17.27 -1.41 -3.07
N LEU A 132 16.58 -2.14 -3.94
CA LEU A 132 16.10 -3.48 -3.66
C LEU A 132 17.05 -4.56 -4.17
N PRO A 133 17.27 -5.64 -3.39
CA PRO A 133 17.92 -6.85 -3.91
C PRO A 133 17.12 -7.43 -5.08
N LYS A 134 17.81 -7.92 -6.11
CA LYS A 134 17.14 -8.46 -7.32
C LYS A 134 16.12 -9.56 -7.02
N GLU A 135 16.37 -10.36 -5.99
CA GLU A 135 15.46 -11.44 -5.59
C GLU A 135 14.05 -10.96 -5.20
N VAL A 136 13.90 -9.71 -4.76
CA VAL A 136 12.59 -9.14 -4.36
C VAL A 136 11.62 -9.16 -5.54
N PHE A 137 12.07 -8.81 -6.74
CA PHE A 137 11.20 -8.70 -7.92
C PHE A 137 10.55 -10.05 -8.26
N GLY A 138 11.28 -11.15 -8.16
CA GLY A 138 10.75 -12.50 -8.39
C GLY A 138 9.78 -13.00 -7.31
N LEU A 139 9.72 -12.34 -6.17
CA LEU A 139 8.78 -12.65 -5.09
C LEU A 139 7.46 -11.88 -5.20
N CYS A 140 7.37 -10.86 -6.08
CA CYS A 140 6.20 -10.03 -6.21
C CYS A 140 5.26 -10.57 -7.29
N ASP A 141 4.02 -10.93 -6.91
CA ASP A 141 2.96 -11.10 -7.90
C ASP A 141 2.53 -9.73 -8.44
N PHE A 142 2.50 -8.71 -7.59
CA PHE A 142 2.26 -7.31 -7.95
C PHE A 142 3.33 -6.41 -7.33
N ILE A 143 3.72 -5.38 -8.06
CA ILE A 143 4.48 -4.23 -7.56
C ILE A 143 3.75 -2.96 -7.98
N THR A 144 3.63 -1.98 -7.08
CA THR A 144 2.77 -0.80 -7.29
C THR A 144 3.49 0.52 -7.04
N PRO A 145 4.62 0.79 -7.74
CA PRO A 145 5.29 2.08 -7.63
C PRO A 145 4.46 3.21 -8.26
N ASN A 146 4.64 4.43 -7.77
CA ASN A 146 4.25 5.65 -8.47
C ASN A 146 5.32 6.05 -9.50
N GLU A 147 5.14 7.20 -10.17
CA GLU A 147 6.05 7.69 -11.20
C GLU A 147 7.48 7.90 -10.66
N THR A 148 7.59 8.54 -9.49
CA THR A 148 8.89 8.84 -8.84
C THR A 148 9.57 7.56 -8.35
N GLU A 149 8.83 6.67 -7.72
CA GLU A 149 9.33 5.37 -7.27
C GLU A 149 9.76 4.50 -8.44
N THR A 150 9.02 4.54 -9.54
CA THR A 150 9.36 3.83 -10.77
C THR A 150 10.69 4.33 -11.33
N GLU A 151 10.87 5.64 -11.43
CA GLU A 151 12.12 6.23 -11.91
C GLU A 151 13.29 5.87 -10.99
N ALA A 152 13.10 5.91 -9.69
CA ALA A 152 14.12 5.52 -8.73
C ALA A 152 14.52 4.03 -8.82
N LEU A 153 13.56 3.14 -9.07
CA LEU A 153 13.80 1.70 -9.18
C LEU A 153 14.39 1.27 -10.52
N THR A 154 14.03 1.96 -11.60
CA THR A 154 14.32 1.53 -12.97
C THR A 154 15.29 2.44 -13.71
N GLY A 155 15.46 3.68 -13.25
CA GLY A 155 16.14 4.75 -14.00
C GLY A 155 15.32 5.28 -15.20
N LEU A 156 14.08 4.85 -15.35
CA LEU A 156 13.21 5.22 -16.48
C LEU A 156 12.14 6.20 -16.00
N PRO A 157 12.02 7.40 -16.60
CA PRO A 157 10.96 8.34 -16.24
C PRO A 157 9.59 7.84 -16.68
N VAL A 158 8.55 8.25 -15.93
CA VAL A 158 7.16 7.94 -16.24
C VAL A 158 6.33 9.22 -16.26
N ARG A 159 6.00 9.73 -17.43
CA ARG A 159 5.22 10.97 -17.64
C ARG A 159 3.96 10.71 -18.45
N ASN A 160 3.88 9.58 -19.12
CA ASN A 160 2.78 9.18 -19.99
C ASN A 160 2.70 7.66 -20.09
N GLU A 161 1.61 7.15 -20.68
CA GLU A 161 1.34 5.72 -20.81
C GLU A 161 2.46 4.95 -21.52
N LYS A 162 3.08 5.51 -22.57
CA LYS A 162 4.17 4.83 -23.30
C LYS A 162 5.43 4.67 -22.47
N GLU A 163 5.76 5.65 -21.64
CA GLU A 163 6.89 5.56 -20.71
C GLU A 163 6.57 4.55 -19.58
N ALA A 164 5.31 4.56 -19.08
CA ALA A 164 4.83 3.56 -18.12
C ALA A 164 4.90 2.13 -18.69
N GLU A 165 4.52 1.92 -19.95
CA GLU A 165 4.68 0.64 -20.63
C GLU A 165 6.13 0.16 -20.63
N THR A 166 7.07 1.05 -20.95
CA THR A 166 8.49 0.74 -21.00
C THR A 166 9.02 0.37 -19.61
N ALA A 167 8.67 1.15 -18.59
CA ALA A 167 9.10 0.91 -17.23
C ALA A 167 8.44 -0.36 -16.63
N ALA A 168 7.16 -0.59 -16.89
CA ALA A 168 6.47 -1.80 -16.46
C ALA A 168 7.06 -3.05 -17.11
N LYS A 169 7.42 -2.98 -18.40
CA LYS A 169 8.14 -4.08 -19.05
C LYS A 169 9.50 -4.34 -18.40
N PHE A 170 10.23 -3.31 -18.03
CA PHE A 170 11.50 -3.47 -17.32
C PHE A 170 11.31 -4.20 -15.98
N LEU A 171 10.30 -3.81 -15.18
CA LEU A 171 9.97 -4.48 -13.93
C LEU A 171 9.55 -5.94 -14.15
N PHE A 172 8.80 -6.22 -15.22
CA PHE A 172 8.43 -7.57 -15.61
C PHE A 172 9.68 -8.40 -15.98
N ASP A 173 10.59 -7.84 -16.74
CA ASP A 173 11.84 -8.51 -17.13
C ASP A 173 12.77 -8.75 -15.91
N LEU A 174 12.63 -7.98 -14.83
CA LEU A 174 13.30 -8.25 -13.55
C LEU A 174 12.66 -9.40 -12.74
N GLY A 175 11.49 -9.88 -13.13
CA GLY A 175 10.83 -11.01 -12.50
C GLY A 175 9.49 -10.73 -11.81
N VAL A 176 9.02 -9.48 -11.78
CA VAL A 176 7.68 -9.16 -11.25
C VAL A 176 6.62 -9.77 -12.18
N LYS A 177 5.66 -10.49 -11.60
CA LYS A 177 4.61 -11.13 -12.42
C LYS A 177 3.63 -10.16 -13.04
N THR A 178 3.24 -9.12 -12.31
CA THR A 178 2.24 -8.14 -12.74
C THR A 178 2.62 -6.75 -12.26
N PRO A 179 3.48 -6.02 -12.97
CA PRO A 179 3.77 -4.62 -12.67
C PRO A 179 2.53 -3.73 -12.87
N VAL A 180 2.30 -2.84 -11.89
CA VAL A 180 1.26 -1.81 -11.94
C VAL A 180 1.91 -0.49 -11.56
N ILE A 181 1.88 0.51 -12.41
CA ILE A 181 2.45 1.83 -12.13
C ILE A 181 1.30 2.81 -11.89
N THR A 182 1.22 3.38 -10.69
CA THR A 182 0.23 4.42 -10.39
C THR A 182 0.67 5.74 -11.01
N MET A 183 -0.26 6.46 -11.65
CA MET A 183 0.00 7.67 -12.45
C MET A 183 -0.92 8.83 -12.04
N GLY A 184 -1.09 9.01 -10.73
CA GLY A 184 -1.88 10.09 -10.16
C GLY A 184 -3.29 10.19 -10.77
N GLU A 185 -3.62 11.36 -11.29
CA GLU A 185 -4.94 11.64 -11.88
C GLU A 185 -5.23 10.86 -13.19
N GLN A 186 -4.20 10.31 -13.83
CA GLN A 186 -4.37 9.47 -15.01
C GLN A 186 -4.89 8.08 -14.67
N GLY A 187 -4.66 7.59 -13.45
CA GLY A 187 -5.04 6.25 -12.99
C GLY A 187 -3.84 5.34 -12.76
N ALA A 188 -3.84 4.13 -13.32
CA ALA A 188 -2.74 3.19 -13.17
C ALA A 188 -2.48 2.41 -14.47
N TYR A 189 -1.22 2.27 -14.84
CA TYR A 189 -0.80 1.43 -15.95
C TYR A 189 -0.62 -0.01 -15.48
N LEU A 190 -1.33 -0.94 -16.09
CA LEU A 190 -1.21 -2.37 -15.83
C LEU A 190 -0.42 -3.04 -16.97
N HIS A 191 0.69 -3.67 -16.67
CA HIS A 191 1.49 -4.40 -17.66
C HIS A 191 0.66 -5.43 -18.43
N GLY A 192 0.76 -5.41 -19.76
CA GLY A 192 0.02 -6.30 -20.66
C GLY A 192 -1.47 -5.96 -20.86
N HIS A 193 -1.95 -4.87 -20.24
CA HIS A 193 -3.33 -4.40 -20.38
C HIS A 193 -3.42 -2.96 -20.89
N GLY A 194 -2.58 -2.05 -20.38
CA GLY A 194 -2.60 -0.62 -20.67
C GLY A 194 -3.08 0.22 -19.47
N LEU A 195 -3.46 1.46 -19.77
CA LEU A 195 -3.91 2.42 -18.75
C LEU A 195 -5.35 2.08 -18.30
N VAL A 196 -5.49 1.91 -16.98
CA VAL A 196 -6.78 1.86 -16.28
C VAL A 196 -7.03 3.26 -15.70
N PRO A 197 -8.03 4.00 -16.19
CA PRO A 197 -8.19 5.40 -15.83
C PRO A 197 -8.66 5.58 -14.38
N ALA A 198 -8.31 6.73 -13.80
CA ALA A 198 -8.91 7.19 -12.55
C ALA A 198 -10.38 7.62 -12.77
N PHE A 199 -11.18 7.60 -11.71
CA PHE A 199 -12.57 8.00 -11.74
C PHE A 199 -12.71 9.47 -11.31
N LYS A 200 -13.53 10.24 -12.04
CA LYS A 200 -13.85 11.62 -11.67
C LYS A 200 -15.07 11.64 -10.75
N VAL A 201 -14.83 11.53 -9.44
CA VAL A 201 -15.92 11.42 -8.44
C VAL A 201 -16.17 12.71 -7.63
N GLY A 202 -15.29 13.70 -7.75
CA GLY A 202 -15.40 14.98 -7.04
C GLY A 202 -14.15 15.83 -7.20
N ASN A 203 -14.10 16.93 -6.47
CA ASN A 203 -12.91 17.77 -6.39
C ASN A 203 -11.86 17.11 -5.49
N VAL A 204 -10.60 17.20 -5.86
CA VAL A 204 -9.49 16.75 -5.04
C VAL A 204 -9.35 17.69 -3.85
N VAL A 205 -9.34 17.13 -2.65
CA VAL A 205 -9.15 17.83 -1.36
C VAL A 205 -7.76 17.55 -0.83
N GLU A 206 -7.33 16.29 -0.83
CA GLU A 206 -6.03 15.86 -0.34
C GLU A 206 -5.60 14.56 -1.02
N THR A 207 -4.31 14.47 -1.40
CA THR A 207 -3.78 13.27 -2.07
C THR A 207 -3.01 12.33 -1.14
N THR A 208 -2.79 12.73 0.12
CA THR A 208 -2.12 11.90 1.13
C THR A 208 -2.89 10.59 1.33
N GLY A 209 -2.19 9.46 1.27
CA GLY A 209 -2.80 8.13 1.41
C GLY A 209 -3.53 7.60 0.17
N ALA A 210 -3.49 8.30 -0.98
CA ALA A 210 -4.10 7.79 -2.22
C ALA A 210 -3.48 6.46 -2.68
N GLY A 211 -2.16 6.32 -2.54
CA GLY A 211 -1.45 5.06 -2.80
C GLY A 211 -1.89 3.93 -1.87
N ASP A 212 -2.11 4.23 -0.59
CA ASP A 212 -2.62 3.26 0.39
C ASP A 212 -4.06 2.82 0.06
N ALA A 213 -4.91 3.78 -0.32
CA ALA A 213 -6.27 3.51 -0.75
C ALA A 213 -6.28 2.63 -2.01
N PHE A 214 -5.40 2.91 -2.98
CA PHE A 214 -5.22 2.10 -4.17
C PHE A 214 -4.81 0.67 -3.81
N ASN A 215 -3.77 0.51 -3.01
CA ASN A 215 -3.24 -0.80 -2.62
C ASN A 215 -4.25 -1.60 -1.79
N GLY A 216 -4.96 -0.96 -0.87
CA GLY A 216 -6.05 -1.58 -0.13
C GLY A 216 -7.17 -2.07 -1.05
N GLY A 217 -7.58 -1.24 -2.03
CA GLY A 217 -8.55 -1.63 -3.05
C GLY A 217 -8.10 -2.79 -3.92
N LEU A 218 -6.86 -2.74 -4.39
CA LEU A 218 -6.22 -3.81 -5.17
C LEU A 218 -6.20 -5.14 -4.39
N ALA A 219 -5.74 -5.11 -3.13
CA ALA A 219 -5.64 -6.29 -2.28
C ALA A 219 -7.00 -6.95 -2.05
N VAL A 220 -8.04 -6.15 -1.75
CA VAL A 220 -9.42 -6.64 -1.59
C VAL A 220 -9.91 -7.32 -2.85
N ALA A 221 -9.76 -6.69 -4.00
CA ALA A 221 -10.26 -7.25 -5.25
C ALA A 221 -9.52 -8.54 -5.64
N LEU A 222 -8.22 -8.61 -5.36
CA LEU A 222 -7.42 -9.82 -5.59
C LEU A 222 -7.80 -10.96 -4.63
N SER A 223 -8.06 -10.68 -3.35
CA SER A 223 -8.52 -11.68 -2.38
C SER A 223 -9.88 -12.28 -2.75
N GLU A 224 -10.70 -11.52 -3.48
CA GLU A 224 -11.97 -11.98 -4.04
C GLU A 224 -11.83 -12.74 -5.38
N GLY A 225 -10.61 -12.99 -5.84
CA GLY A 225 -10.35 -13.69 -7.09
C GLY A 225 -10.65 -12.90 -8.35
N LYS A 226 -10.74 -11.56 -8.28
CA LYS A 226 -10.91 -10.73 -9.48
C LYS A 226 -9.66 -10.78 -10.37
N SER A 227 -9.87 -10.60 -11.68
CA SER A 227 -8.75 -10.49 -12.61
C SER A 227 -7.88 -9.25 -12.28
N PRO A 228 -6.58 -9.24 -12.66
CA PRO A 228 -5.69 -8.11 -12.42
C PRO A 228 -6.28 -6.77 -12.90
N ALA A 229 -6.87 -6.72 -14.09
CA ALA A 229 -7.48 -5.50 -14.62
C ALA A 229 -8.65 -4.99 -13.74
N LYS A 230 -9.52 -5.90 -13.28
CA LYS A 230 -10.62 -5.55 -12.36
C LYS A 230 -10.12 -5.19 -10.96
N ALA A 231 -9.02 -5.75 -10.51
CA ALA A 231 -8.42 -5.40 -9.24
C ALA A 231 -7.77 -4.00 -9.28
N VAL A 232 -7.07 -3.66 -10.37
CA VAL A 232 -6.52 -2.33 -10.59
C VAL A 232 -7.66 -1.29 -10.73
N GLU A 233 -8.72 -1.59 -11.47
CA GLU A 233 -9.91 -0.74 -11.58
C GLU A 233 -10.54 -0.46 -10.20
N PHE A 234 -10.64 -1.48 -9.35
CA PHE A 234 -11.13 -1.34 -7.99
C PHE A 234 -10.21 -0.46 -7.12
N GLY A 235 -8.89 -0.63 -7.26
CA GLY A 235 -7.88 0.23 -6.64
C GLY A 235 -8.02 1.68 -7.07
N CYS A 236 -8.13 1.95 -8.38
CA CYS A 236 -8.35 3.29 -8.93
C CYS A 236 -9.63 3.94 -8.37
N ALA A 237 -10.74 3.21 -8.33
CA ALA A 237 -11.99 3.71 -7.77
C ALA A 237 -11.87 4.06 -6.28
N THR A 238 -11.16 3.22 -5.51
CA THR A 238 -10.90 3.45 -4.09
C THR A 238 -10.07 4.72 -3.86
N ALA A 239 -8.96 4.86 -4.59
CA ALA A 239 -8.09 6.04 -4.52
C ALA A 239 -8.82 7.31 -4.98
N SER A 240 -9.61 7.23 -6.05
CA SER A 240 -10.37 8.38 -6.57
C SER A 240 -11.38 8.95 -5.56
N ILE A 241 -11.97 8.10 -4.72
CA ILE A 241 -12.84 8.56 -3.63
C ILE A 241 -12.02 9.15 -2.49
N SER A 242 -10.94 8.50 -2.08
CA SER A 242 -10.14 8.93 -0.93
C SER A 242 -9.61 10.36 -1.10
N VAL A 243 -9.14 10.73 -2.30
CA VAL A 243 -8.60 12.07 -2.55
C VAL A 243 -9.65 13.19 -2.50
N THR A 244 -10.95 12.87 -2.43
CA THR A 244 -12.02 13.86 -2.25
C THR A 244 -12.30 14.22 -0.80
N ARG A 245 -11.51 13.68 0.15
CA ARG A 245 -11.72 13.81 1.59
C ARG A 245 -10.42 14.16 2.29
N ALA A 246 -10.52 14.90 3.40
CA ALA A 246 -9.36 15.21 4.21
C ALA A 246 -8.92 14.03 5.08
N GLY A 247 -7.63 13.93 5.31
CA GLY A 247 -6.98 12.92 6.14
C GLY A 247 -6.80 11.58 5.43
N THR A 248 -6.01 10.70 6.03
CA THR A 248 -5.67 9.38 5.45
C THR A 248 -6.68 8.31 5.85
N ALA A 249 -6.73 7.93 7.13
CA ALA A 249 -7.67 6.93 7.63
C ALA A 249 -9.15 7.35 7.47
N PRO A 250 -9.55 8.60 7.79
CA PRO A 250 -10.94 9.04 7.61
C PRO A 250 -11.40 9.12 6.15
N SER A 251 -10.47 9.26 5.20
CA SER A 251 -10.80 9.37 3.77
C SER A 251 -11.17 8.04 3.13
N MET A 252 -10.87 6.91 3.77
CA MET A 252 -11.05 5.58 3.19
C MET A 252 -12.53 5.29 2.90
N PRO A 253 -12.89 4.94 1.65
CA PRO A 253 -14.28 4.71 1.28
C PRO A 253 -14.79 3.34 1.74
N SER A 254 -16.07 3.27 2.00
CA SER A 254 -16.77 2.00 2.17
C SER A 254 -16.86 1.21 0.86
N ARG A 255 -17.07 -0.10 0.98
CA ARG A 255 -17.32 -0.97 -0.17
C ARG A 255 -18.44 -0.47 -1.08
N GLN A 256 -19.54 -0.04 -0.49
CA GLN A 256 -20.71 0.43 -1.24
C GLN A 256 -20.42 1.67 -2.08
N GLU A 257 -19.58 2.57 -1.57
CA GLU A 257 -19.13 3.75 -2.31
C GLU A 257 -18.27 3.37 -3.50
N VAL A 258 -17.32 2.45 -3.31
CA VAL A 258 -16.47 1.96 -4.41
C VAL A 258 -17.32 1.26 -5.48
N GLU A 259 -18.23 0.37 -5.09
CA GLU A 259 -19.11 -0.31 -6.03
C GLU A 259 -20.04 0.64 -6.80
N LYS A 260 -20.46 1.76 -6.17
CA LYS A 260 -21.24 2.79 -6.85
C LYS A 260 -20.41 3.48 -7.95
N VAL A 261 -19.16 3.80 -7.67
CA VAL A 261 -18.25 4.42 -8.64
C VAL A 261 -17.96 3.48 -9.81
N LEU A 262 -17.74 2.19 -9.54
CA LEU A 262 -17.49 1.18 -10.58
C LEU A 262 -18.68 0.94 -11.54
N ARG A 263 -19.87 1.43 -11.22
CA ARG A 263 -21.07 1.33 -12.06
C ARG A 263 -21.36 2.60 -12.86
N MET A 264 -20.57 3.66 -12.68
CA MET A 264 -20.70 4.92 -13.42
C MET A 264 -20.10 4.79 -14.82
#